data_6aba7a8755345b45403d82de0d41e39b
#
_entry.id   6aba7a8755345b45403d82de0d41e39b
#
_cell.length_a   1.000
_cell.length_b   1.000
_cell.length_c   1.000
_cell.angle_alpha   90.00
_cell.angle_beta   90.00
_cell.angle_gamma   90.00
#
_symmetry.space_group_name_H-M   'P 1'
#
loop_
_entity.id
_entity.type
_entity.pdbx_description
1 polymer ?
#
loop_
_entity_poly.entity_id
_entity_poly.type
_entity_poly.pdbx_seq_one_letter_code
_entity_poly.pdbx_strand_id
1 'polypeptide(L)'
;MTEVYVVGTDMIKFGRFPDRTVPELGAQAALMALDDAGLTIDDMQALYCGNLGQASAMVGQRVLQEIGQTGIPVVNCANACATGATAFREGYMAIKAGVYDVVLAV
;
A
#
# COMPACT_ATOMS: atom_id res chain seq x y z
N MET A 1 2.89 -23.20 -10.40
CA MET A 1 3.37 -21.80 -10.38
C MET A 1 2.21 -20.88 -10.02
N THR A 2 2.39 -20.02 -9.04
CA THR A 2 1.34 -19.11 -8.59
C THR A 2 1.12 -17.99 -9.61
N GLU A 3 -0.13 -17.77 -9.99
CA GLU A 3 -0.51 -16.59 -10.75
C GLU A 3 -0.88 -15.45 -9.78
N VAL A 4 -0.61 -14.23 -10.17
CA VAL A 4 -0.90 -13.03 -9.36
C VAL A 4 -1.88 -12.15 -10.12
N TYR A 5 -2.92 -11.72 -9.41
CA TYR A 5 -3.97 -10.89 -9.99
C TYR A 5 -4.07 -9.57 -9.26
N VAL A 6 -4.34 -8.50 -9.99
CA VAL A 6 -4.74 -7.22 -9.41
C VAL A 6 -6.28 -7.27 -9.30
N VAL A 7 -6.77 -7.31 -8.07
CA VAL A 7 -8.22 -7.44 -7.82
C VAL A 7 -8.89 -6.12 -7.49
N GLY A 8 -8.14 -5.09 -7.22
CA GLY A 8 -8.65 -3.75 -6.98
C GLY A 8 -7.56 -2.72 -7.13
N THR A 9 -7.94 -1.56 -7.65
CA THR A 9 -7.02 -0.44 -7.85
C THR A 9 -7.80 0.85 -7.82
N ASP A 10 -7.18 1.89 -7.30
CA ASP A 10 -7.73 3.24 -7.38
C ASP A 10 -6.62 4.25 -7.13
N MET A 11 -6.94 5.50 -7.24
CA MET A 11 -6.02 6.60 -6.97
C MET A 11 -6.82 7.85 -6.62
N ILE A 12 -6.25 8.72 -5.80
CA ILE A 12 -6.83 10.04 -5.58
C ILE A 12 -6.45 10.94 -6.75
N LYS A 13 -7.26 11.96 -7.00
CA LYS A 13 -6.95 12.96 -8.02
C LYS A 13 -5.63 13.67 -7.68
N PHE A 14 -4.76 13.83 -8.65
CA PHE A 14 -3.53 14.58 -8.48
C PHE A 14 -3.84 16.04 -8.13
N GLY A 15 -3.09 16.58 -7.20
CA GLY A 15 -3.32 17.95 -6.76
C GLY A 15 -2.37 18.34 -5.64
N ARG A 16 -2.63 19.49 -5.07
CA ARG A 16 -1.88 20.01 -3.94
C ARG A 16 -2.79 20.01 -2.71
N PHE A 17 -2.30 19.38 -1.63
CA PHE A 17 -3.09 19.14 -0.41
C PHE A 17 -2.35 19.65 0.82
N PRO A 18 -2.20 20.99 1.01
CA PRO A 18 -1.38 21.54 2.09
C PRO A 18 -1.91 21.22 3.48
N ASP A 19 -3.20 20.90 3.60
CA ASP A 19 -3.84 20.60 4.88
C ASP A 19 -3.92 19.11 5.21
N ARG A 20 -3.31 18.26 4.38
CA ARG A 20 -3.34 16.81 4.56
C ARG A 20 -1.93 16.25 4.68
N THR A 21 -1.78 15.21 5.47
CA THR A 21 -0.50 14.49 5.62
C THR A 21 -0.35 13.44 4.52
N VAL A 22 0.89 13.03 4.28
CA VAL A 22 1.17 11.94 3.32
C VAL A 22 0.48 10.64 3.75
N PRO A 23 0.52 10.21 5.03
CA PRO A 23 -0.23 9.03 5.45
C PRO A 23 -1.74 9.13 5.21
N GLU A 24 -2.35 10.30 5.39
CA GLU A 24 -3.77 10.49 5.11
C GLU A 24 -4.08 10.30 3.62
N LEU A 25 -3.23 10.82 2.75
CA LEU A 25 -3.39 10.65 1.31
C LEU A 25 -3.25 9.18 0.90
N GLY A 26 -2.23 8.51 1.44
CA GLY A 26 -2.03 7.07 1.21
C GLY A 26 -3.19 6.24 1.74
N ALA A 27 -3.69 6.57 2.92
CA ALA A 27 -4.83 5.90 3.52
C ALA A 27 -6.09 6.02 2.65
N GLN A 28 -6.36 7.20 2.12
CA GLN A 28 -7.50 7.40 1.23
C GLN A 28 -7.39 6.54 -0.03
N ALA A 29 -6.23 6.55 -0.69
CA ALA A 29 -6.00 5.73 -1.87
C ALA A 29 -6.12 4.24 -1.56
N ALA A 30 -5.58 3.81 -0.43
CA ALA A 30 -5.63 2.42 0.01
C ALA A 30 -7.08 1.96 0.26
N LEU A 31 -7.87 2.76 0.96
CA LEU A 31 -9.28 2.44 1.21
C LEU A 31 -10.09 2.40 -0.08
N MET A 32 -9.80 3.28 -1.03
CA MET A 32 -10.45 3.27 -2.33
C MET A 32 -10.13 2.00 -3.12
N ALA A 33 -8.87 1.56 -3.11
CA ALA A 33 -8.47 0.31 -3.76
C ALA A 33 -9.10 -0.92 -3.10
N LEU A 34 -9.16 -0.95 -1.78
CA LEU A 34 -9.84 -2.02 -1.04
C LEU A 34 -11.33 -2.08 -1.37
N ASP A 35 -11.98 -0.93 -1.44
CA ASP A 35 -13.39 -0.84 -1.81
C ASP A 35 -13.62 -1.37 -3.24
N ASP A 36 -12.75 -1.02 -4.17
CA ASP A 36 -12.81 -1.53 -5.54
C ASP A 36 -12.68 -3.06 -5.60
N ALA A 37 -11.86 -3.63 -4.72
CA ALA A 37 -11.68 -5.07 -4.63
C ALA A 37 -12.82 -5.79 -3.89
N GLY A 38 -13.65 -5.05 -3.16
CA GLY A 38 -14.66 -5.64 -2.28
C GLY A 38 -14.04 -6.30 -1.04
N LEU A 39 -12.88 -5.81 -0.61
CA LEU A 39 -12.12 -6.34 0.53
C LEU A 39 -11.92 -5.26 1.58
N THR A 40 -11.48 -5.68 2.76
CA THR A 40 -11.11 -4.77 3.85
C THR A 40 -9.66 -4.96 4.24
N ILE A 41 -9.15 -4.07 5.07
CA ILE A 41 -7.77 -4.20 5.59
C ILE A 41 -7.60 -5.50 6.40
N ASP A 42 -8.65 -6.02 7.00
CA ASP A 42 -8.59 -7.28 7.74
C ASP A 42 -8.28 -8.49 6.83
N ASP A 43 -8.54 -8.37 5.53
CA ASP A 43 -8.22 -9.41 4.56
C ASP A 43 -6.76 -9.38 4.11
N MET A 44 -6.05 -8.30 4.39
CA MET A 44 -4.67 -8.11 3.91
C MET A 44 -3.67 -8.78 4.84
N GLN A 45 -2.67 -9.42 4.25
CA GLN A 45 -1.62 -10.12 4.98
C GLN A 45 -0.34 -9.29 5.11
N ALA A 46 -0.16 -8.29 4.27
CA ALA A 46 0.96 -7.36 4.33
C ALA A 46 0.63 -6.06 3.61
N LEU A 47 1.33 -4.99 3.98
CA LEU A 47 1.26 -3.68 3.33
C LEU A 47 2.64 -3.31 2.81
N TYR A 48 2.73 -3.02 1.52
CA TYR A 48 3.93 -2.49 0.88
C TYR A 48 3.67 -1.03 0.53
N CYS A 49 4.45 -0.13 1.09
CA CYS A 49 4.24 1.31 0.94
C CYS A 49 5.47 1.97 0.36
N GLY A 50 5.28 2.76 -0.69
CA GLY A 50 6.34 3.56 -1.28
C GLY A 50 6.15 5.03 -0.98
N ASN A 51 7.24 5.71 -0.61
CA ASN A 51 7.23 7.14 -0.39
C ASN A 51 8.59 7.76 -0.68
N LEU A 52 8.61 8.87 -1.40
CA LEU A 52 9.84 9.56 -1.78
C LEU A 52 10.31 10.53 -0.69
N GLY A 53 9.44 11.44 -0.26
CA GLY A 53 9.85 12.58 0.56
C GLY A 53 9.97 12.28 2.04
N GLN A 54 9.36 11.20 2.52
CA GLN A 54 9.33 10.84 3.94
C GLN A 54 9.73 9.37 4.16
N ALA A 55 10.66 8.88 3.37
CA ALA A 55 11.04 7.46 3.38
C ALA A 55 11.46 6.94 4.76
N SER A 56 12.06 7.79 5.60
CA SER A 56 12.49 7.41 6.95
C SER A 56 11.41 7.61 8.02
N ALA A 57 10.22 8.10 7.65
CA ALA A 57 9.18 8.46 8.60
C ALA A 57 8.15 7.36 8.83
N MET A 58 8.43 6.13 8.44
CA MET A 58 7.56 4.96 8.63
C MET A 58 6.16 5.21 8.04
N VAL A 59 6.10 5.69 6.81
CA VAL A 59 4.83 6.10 6.18
C VAL A 59 3.84 4.93 6.10
N GLY A 60 4.31 3.73 5.77
CA GLY A 60 3.45 2.55 5.67
C GLY A 60 2.76 2.23 6.99
N GLN A 61 3.49 2.26 8.11
CA GLN A 61 2.90 2.05 9.43
C GLN A 61 1.88 3.13 9.77
N ARG A 62 2.16 4.37 9.38
CA ARG A 62 1.24 5.49 9.61
C ARG A 62 0.00 5.40 8.72
N VAL A 63 0.13 4.89 7.50
CA VAL A 63 -1.02 4.57 6.64
C VAL A 63 -1.86 3.49 7.30
N LEU A 64 -1.23 2.42 7.78
CA LEU A 64 -1.94 1.33 8.45
C LEU A 64 -2.68 1.84 9.69
N GLN A 65 -2.07 2.74 10.45
CA GLN A 65 -2.72 3.38 11.59
C GLN A 65 -4.03 4.08 11.21
N GLU A 66 -4.05 4.74 10.05
CA GLU A 66 -5.24 5.45 9.58
C GLU A 66 -6.36 4.50 9.13
N ILE A 67 -6.03 3.34 8.59
CA ILE A 67 -7.02 2.44 7.98
C ILE A 67 -7.36 1.22 8.84
N GLY A 68 -6.53 0.90 9.84
CA GLY A 68 -6.79 -0.18 10.78
C GLY A 68 -5.51 -0.87 11.23
N GLN A 69 -5.23 -0.82 12.52
CA GLN A 69 -4.03 -1.41 13.12
C GLN A 69 -4.20 -2.91 13.31
N THR A 70 -4.10 -3.66 12.22
CA THR A 70 -4.30 -5.12 12.24
C THR A 70 -3.06 -5.91 12.65
N GLY A 71 -1.91 -5.25 12.75
CA GLY A 71 -0.65 -5.92 13.10
C GLY A 71 0.04 -6.64 11.95
N ILE A 72 -0.40 -6.43 10.71
CA ILE A 72 0.25 -7.04 9.54
C ILE A 72 1.64 -6.46 9.31
N PRO A 73 2.56 -7.23 8.69
CA PRO A 73 3.85 -6.70 8.30
C PRO A 73 3.73 -5.51 7.34
N VAL A 74 4.56 -4.51 7.57
CA VAL A 74 4.64 -3.32 6.71
C VAL A 74 6.05 -3.18 6.18
N VAL A 75 6.19 -3.04 4.88
CA VAL A 75 7.47 -2.78 4.23
C VAL A 75 7.41 -1.43 3.54
N ASN A 76 8.32 -0.54 3.92
CA ASN A 76 8.46 0.76 3.27
C ASN A 76 9.52 0.68 2.18
N CYS A 77 9.18 1.13 0.99
CA CYS A 77 10.05 1.11 -0.17
C CYS A 77 10.52 2.53 -0.50
N ALA A 78 11.78 2.66 -0.86
CA ALA A 78 12.36 3.93 -1.28
C ALA A 78 13.14 3.72 -2.58
N ASN A 79 12.64 4.23 -3.67
CA ASN A 79 13.26 4.15 -5.00
C ASN A 79 12.94 5.39 -5.82
N ALA A 80 13.12 6.55 -5.21
CA ALA A 80 12.84 7.85 -5.82
C ALA A 80 11.44 7.85 -6.48
N CYS A 81 11.35 8.31 -7.73
CA CYS A 81 10.07 8.40 -8.45
C CYS A 81 9.45 7.03 -8.75
N ALA A 82 10.20 5.94 -8.70
CA ALA A 82 9.73 4.58 -8.93
C ALA A 82 9.25 3.88 -7.66
N THR A 83 9.11 4.59 -6.56
CA THR A 83 8.77 4.05 -5.25
C THR A 83 7.45 3.28 -5.23
N GLY A 84 6.40 3.80 -5.87
CA GLY A 84 5.11 3.11 -5.95
C GLY A 84 5.17 1.83 -6.76
N ALA A 85 5.85 1.87 -7.90
CA ALA A 85 6.06 0.68 -8.73
C ALA A 85 6.90 -0.36 -7.98
N THR A 86 7.86 0.07 -7.17
CA THR A 86 8.67 -0.83 -6.34
C THR A 86 7.82 -1.51 -5.27
N ALA A 87 6.95 -0.77 -4.59
CA ALA A 87 6.02 -1.35 -3.61
C ALA A 87 5.12 -2.41 -4.26
N PHE A 88 4.58 -2.11 -5.44
CA PHE A 88 3.78 -3.05 -6.21
C PHE A 88 4.58 -4.31 -6.56
N ARG A 89 5.82 -4.14 -7.04
CA ARG A 89 6.70 -5.25 -7.40
C ARG A 89 7.01 -6.15 -6.19
N GLU A 90 7.28 -5.56 -5.04
CA GLU A 90 7.56 -6.34 -3.83
C GLU A 90 6.35 -7.15 -3.39
N GLY A 91 5.16 -6.58 -3.46
CA GLY A 91 3.92 -7.31 -3.20
C GLY A 91 3.70 -8.45 -4.19
N TYR A 92 3.92 -8.19 -5.48
CA TYR A 92 3.85 -9.22 -6.52
C TYR A 92 4.81 -10.38 -6.22
N MET A 93 6.05 -10.07 -5.89
CA MET A 93 7.06 -11.10 -5.63
C MET A 93 6.74 -11.92 -4.38
N ALA A 94 6.20 -11.30 -3.34
CA ALA A 94 5.81 -12.00 -2.12
C ALA A 94 4.70 -13.02 -2.39
N ILE A 95 3.69 -12.66 -3.18
CA ILE A 95 2.63 -13.58 -3.58
C ILE A 95 3.20 -14.68 -4.49
N LYS A 96 4.02 -14.31 -5.46
CA LYS A 96 4.65 -15.25 -6.40
C LYS A 96 5.50 -16.29 -5.66
N ALA A 97 6.17 -15.89 -4.60
CA ALA A 97 6.99 -16.77 -3.76
C ALA A 97 6.17 -17.61 -2.79
N GLY A 98 4.87 -17.39 -2.69
CA GLY A 98 4.00 -18.13 -1.77
C GLY A 98 4.06 -17.65 -0.32
N VAL A 99 4.64 -16.47 -0.06
CA VAL A 99 4.71 -15.91 1.30
C VAL A 99 3.34 -15.42 1.75
N TYR A 100 2.62 -14.76 0.86
CA TYR A 100 1.27 -14.24 1.12
C TYR A 100 0.34 -14.59 -0.02
N ASP A 101 -0.96 -14.57 0.26
CA ASP A 101 -2.01 -14.75 -0.73
C ASP A 101 -2.63 -13.43 -1.18
N VAL A 102 -2.73 -12.45 -0.27
CA VAL A 102 -3.36 -11.15 -0.52
C VAL A 102 -2.54 -10.06 0.16
N VAL A 103 -2.15 -9.05 -0.61
CA VAL A 103 -1.39 -7.92 -0.09
C VAL A 103 -1.92 -6.60 -0.64
N LEU A 104 -1.61 -5.52 0.04
CA LEU A 104 -1.93 -4.16 -0.36
C LEU A 104 -0.63 -3.42 -0.69
N ALA A 105 -0.60 -2.73 -1.82
CA ALA A 105 0.52 -1.86 -2.21
C ALA A 105 0.00 -0.43 -2.37
N VAL A 106 0.68 0.52 -1.77
CA VAL A 106 0.30 1.93 -1.83
C VAL A 106 1.52 2.85 -1.92
#